data_7dcd6eacc6f7287bb0567918ccbb71f8
#
_entry.id   7dcd6eacc6f7287bb0567918ccbb71f8
#
_cell.length_a   1.000
_cell.length_b   1.000
_cell.length_c   1.000
_cell.angle_alpha   90.00
_cell.angle_beta   90.00
_cell.angle_gamma   90.00
#
_symmetry.space_group_name_H-M   'P 1'
#
loop_
_entity.id
_entity.type
_entity.pdbx_description
1 polymer ?
#
loop_
_entity_poly.entity_id
_entity_poly.type
_entity_poly.pdbx_seq_one_letter_code
_entity_poly.pdbx_strand_id
1 'polypeptide(L)'
;GLDVETDLPDGPVMVWGDPDAITQVCYNLLDNAIKFATAGTALRLAIQVKGEKAHVSVANLGETIPPQELSQIFDRFHKADRSRSEDRDGVGLGLYIVKTILNNHKETITATSEEGLTTFTFTLTIA
;
A
#
# COMPACT_ATOMS: atom_id res chain seq x y z
N GLY A 1 -11.06 16.76 -4.32
CA GLY A 1 -11.16 15.35 -4.44
C GLY A 1 -9.97 14.69 -5.07
N LEU A 2 -10.07 13.40 -5.13
CA LEU A 2 -9.04 12.57 -5.72
C LEU A 2 -9.64 11.77 -6.85
N ASP A 3 -8.89 11.64 -7.93
CA ASP A 3 -9.28 10.75 -9.00
C ASP A 3 -8.62 9.41 -8.76
N VAL A 4 -9.04 8.39 -9.48
CA VAL A 4 -8.43 7.06 -9.39
C VAL A 4 -8.10 6.61 -10.81
N GLU A 5 -6.84 6.23 -11.01
CA GLU A 5 -6.38 5.65 -12.28
C GLU A 5 -6.08 4.18 -12.04
N THR A 6 -6.48 3.34 -12.95
CA THR A 6 -6.28 1.90 -12.78
C THR A 6 -5.55 1.31 -13.98
N ASP A 7 -4.76 0.27 -13.70
CA ASP A 7 -4.10 -0.51 -14.73
C ASP A 7 -4.30 -1.96 -14.33
N LEU A 8 -5.37 -2.55 -14.81
CA LEU A 8 -5.81 -3.86 -14.37
C LEU A 8 -5.84 -4.86 -15.54
N PRO A 9 -5.71 -6.15 -15.24
CA PRO A 9 -5.84 -7.18 -16.29
C PRO A 9 -7.24 -7.18 -16.87
N ASP A 10 -7.39 -7.82 -18.03
CA ASP A 10 -8.67 -7.86 -18.69
C ASP A 10 -9.71 -8.66 -17.95
N GLY A 11 -9.36 -9.55 -17.11
CA GLY A 11 -10.32 -10.38 -16.37
C GLY A 11 -9.85 -10.59 -14.95
N PRO A 12 -10.62 -11.32 -14.16
CA PRO A 12 -10.25 -11.53 -12.77
C PRO A 12 -8.98 -12.38 -12.65
N VAL A 13 -8.21 -12.10 -11.62
CA VAL A 13 -7.01 -12.85 -11.32
C VAL A 13 -7.26 -13.57 -10.01
N MET A 14 -7.24 -14.90 -10.06
CA MET A 14 -7.50 -15.70 -8.87
C MET A 14 -6.20 -15.96 -8.15
N VAL A 15 -6.19 -15.76 -6.85
CA VAL A 15 -4.99 -15.88 -6.04
C VAL A 15 -5.31 -16.68 -4.78
N TRP A 16 -4.25 -17.19 -4.14
CA TRP A 16 -4.39 -17.86 -2.87
C TRP A 16 -4.29 -16.83 -1.76
N GLY A 17 -5.18 -16.89 -0.81
CA GLY A 17 -5.14 -16.00 0.36
C GLY A 17 -6.43 -16.04 1.12
N ASP A 18 -6.39 -15.62 2.37
CA ASP A 18 -7.58 -15.49 3.18
C ASP A 18 -8.32 -14.23 2.73
N PRO A 19 -9.56 -14.35 2.24
CA PRO A 19 -10.26 -13.18 1.67
C PRO A 19 -10.38 -12.01 2.64
N ASP A 20 -10.67 -12.29 3.91
CA ASP A 20 -10.85 -11.22 4.87
C ASP A 20 -9.52 -10.51 5.16
N ALA A 21 -8.45 -11.28 5.29
CA ALA A 21 -7.15 -10.70 5.57
C ALA A 21 -6.65 -9.87 4.39
N ILE A 22 -6.84 -10.36 3.16
CA ILE A 22 -6.39 -9.63 1.98
C ILE A 22 -7.24 -8.37 1.78
N THR A 23 -8.53 -8.44 2.07
CA THR A 23 -9.36 -7.25 2.04
C THR A 23 -8.84 -6.19 3.02
N GLN A 24 -8.40 -6.62 4.19
CA GLN A 24 -7.83 -5.70 5.18
C GLN A 24 -6.54 -5.05 4.65
N VAL A 25 -5.70 -5.82 3.95
CA VAL A 25 -4.49 -5.26 3.34
C VAL A 25 -4.88 -4.16 2.35
N CYS A 26 -5.82 -4.45 1.47
CA CYS A 26 -6.24 -3.48 0.46
C CYS A 26 -6.84 -2.25 1.11
N TYR A 27 -7.69 -2.43 2.11
CA TYR A 27 -8.30 -1.30 2.80
C TYR A 27 -7.24 -0.43 3.46
N ASN A 28 -6.29 -1.04 4.15
CA ASN A 28 -5.28 -0.26 4.86
C ASN A 28 -4.38 0.50 3.90
N LEU A 29 -4.02 -0.10 2.76
CA LEU A 29 -3.19 0.60 1.79
C LEU A 29 -3.93 1.73 1.12
N LEU A 30 -5.22 1.52 0.79
CA LEU A 30 -6.01 2.59 0.20
C LEU A 30 -6.26 3.71 1.19
N ASP A 31 -6.56 3.39 2.43
CA ASP A 31 -6.77 4.39 3.46
C ASP A 31 -5.52 5.24 3.65
N ASN A 32 -4.36 4.58 3.68
CA ASN A 32 -3.09 5.28 3.80
C ASN A 32 -2.87 6.20 2.59
N ALA A 33 -3.13 5.71 1.39
CA ALA A 33 -2.93 6.51 0.19
C ALA A 33 -3.84 7.74 0.17
N ILE A 34 -5.09 7.56 0.57
CA ILE A 34 -6.03 8.68 0.61
C ILE A 34 -5.59 9.73 1.62
N LYS A 35 -5.12 9.28 2.79
CA LYS A 35 -4.74 10.24 3.83
C LYS A 35 -3.52 11.05 3.46
N PHE A 36 -2.60 10.51 2.68
CA PHE A 36 -1.37 11.21 2.39
C PHE A 36 -1.29 11.78 0.99
N ALA A 37 -2.33 11.60 0.17
CA ALA A 37 -2.35 12.13 -1.18
C ALA A 37 -2.57 13.64 -1.15
N THR A 38 -1.93 14.35 -2.06
CA THR A 38 -2.18 15.77 -2.25
C THR A 38 -3.53 15.95 -2.96
N ALA A 39 -4.33 16.88 -2.50
CA ALA A 39 -5.63 17.14 -3.10
C ALA A 39 -5.48 17.48 -4.58
N GLY A 40 -6.39 17.00 -5.39
CA GLY A 40 -6.38 17.27 -6.81
C GLY A 40 -5.51 16.32 -7.63
N THR A 41 -4.90 15.34 -7.00
CA THR A 41 -4.09 14.36 -7.70
C THR A 41 -4.86 13.06 -7.86
N ALA A 42 -4.26 12.07 -8.48
CA ALA A 42 -4.88 10.78 -8.69
C ALA A 42 -4.19 9.70 -7.88
N LEU A 43 -4.96 8.76 -7.36
CA LEU A 43 -4.42 7.52 -6.84
C LEU A 43 -4.22 6.57 -8.01
N ARG A 44 -3.22 5.72 -7.96
CA ARG A 44 -2.99 4.73 -8.99
C ARG A 44 -3.09 3.35 -8.40
N LEU A 45 -3.89 2.50 -9.03
CA LEU A 45 -4.05 1.12 -8.61
C LEU A 45 -3.67 0.25 -9.79
N ALA A 46 -2.82 -0.75 -9.56
CA ALA A 46 -2.37 -1.61 -10.63
C ALA A 46 -2.26 -3.04 -10.17
N ILE A 47 -2.53 -3.96 -11.07
CA ILE A 47 -2.28 -5.38 -10.84
C ILE A 47 -1.54 -5.89 -12.07
N GLN A 48 -0.39 -6.48 -11.87
CA GLN A 48 0.39 -7.07 -12.95
C GLN A 48 0.74 -8.49 -12.60
N VAL A 49 0.53 -9.40 -13.52
CA VAL A 49 0.87 -10.80 -13.32
C VAL A 49 2.25 -11.06 -13.90
N LYS A 50 3.15 -11.56 -13.07
CA LYS A 50 4.50 -11.87 -13.50
C LYS A 50 4.81 -13.28 -12.97
N GLY A 51 4.89 -14.24 -13.89
CA GLY A 51 5.11 -15.62 -13.49
C GLY A 51 3.97 -16.13 -12.64
N GLU A 52 4.29 -16.61 -11.46
CA GLU A 52 3.28 -17.17 -10.58
C GLU A 52 2.77 -16.17 -9.56
N LYS A 53 3.11 -14.92 -9.70
CA LYS A 53 2.71 -13.91 -8.71
C LYS A 53 1.92 -12.79 -9.35
N ALA A 54 0.92 -12.33 -8.63
CA ALA A 54 0.25 -11.07 -8.94
C ALA A 54 0.90 -10.00 -8.10
N HIS A 55 1.26 -8.88 -8.72
CA HIS A 55 1.84 -7.74 -8.03
C HIS A 55 0.77 -6.66 -7.98
N VAL A 56 0.35 -6.31 -6.78
CA VAL A 56 -0.72 -5.34 -6.57
C VAL A 56 -0.09 -4.06 -6.04
N SER A 57 -0.32 -2.95 -6.72
CA SER A 57 0.30 -1.68 -6.37
C SER A 57 -0.73 -0.62 -6.08
N VAL A 58 -0.46 0.18 -5.06
CA VAL A 58 -1.26 1.33 -4.70
C VAL A 58 -0.30 2.50 -4.57
N ALA A 59 -0.53 3.56 -5.32
CA ALA A 59 0.37 4.71 -5.34
C ALA A 59 -0.39 6.01 -5.17
N ASN A 60 0.25 6.98 -4.54
CA ASN A 60 -0.30 8.32 -4.42
C ASN A 60 0.79 9.36 -4.59
N LEU A 61 0.39 10.55 -5.01
CA LEU A 61 1.29 11.70 -5.06
C LEU A 61 1.14 12.50 -3.78
N GLY A 62 2.25 12.91 -3.22
CA GLY A 62 2.26 13.68 -1.98
C GLY A 62 3.69 13.98 -1.57
N GLU A 63 3.91 14.08 -0.28
CA GLU A 63 5.23 14.35 0.21
C GLU A 63 6.11 13.14 0.07
N THR A 64 7.33 13.32 -0.41
CA THR A 64 8.26 12.20 -0.55
C THR A 64 8.69 11.72 0.83
N ILE A 65 8.69 10.41 1.03
CA ILE A 65 9.11 9.83 2.29
C ILE A 65 10.62 9.62 2.22
N PRO A 66 11.38 10.16 3.17
CA PRO A 66 12.84 9.98 3.15
C PRO A 66 13.24 8.52 3.29
N PRO A 67 14.38 8.11 2.72
CA PRO A 67 14.79 6.72 2.79
C PRO A 67 14.88 6.16 4.20
N GLN A 68 15.31 6.96 5.17
CA GLN A 68 15.43 6.47 6.52
C GLN A 68 14.05 6.21 7.13
N GLU A 69 13.01 6.90 6.70
CA GLU A 69 11.68 6.59 7.16
C GLU A 69 11.11 5.39 6.43
N LEU A 70 11.41 5.24 5.14
CA LEU A 70 10.90 4.09 4.40
C LEU A 70 11.36 2.78 5.03
N SER A 71 12.55 2.76 5.60
CA SER A 71 13.04 1.53 6.21
C SER A 71 12.27 1.15 7.47
N GLN A 72 11.48 2.06 8.03
CA GLN A 72 10.75 1.84 9.26
C GLN A 72 9.25 1.92 9.09
N ILE A 73 8.78 2.15 7.86
CA ILE A 73 7.39 2.51 7.66
C ILE A 73 6.42 1.40 8.05
N PHE A 74 6.88 0.15 8.08
CA PHE A 74 6.04 -0.96 8.47
C PHE A 74 6.19 -1.34 9.94
N ASP A 75 7.02 -0.61 10.69
CA ASP A 75 7.22 -0.92 12.08
C ASP A 75 5.98 -0.55 12.88
N ARG A 76 5.78 -1.28 13.96
CA ARG A 76 4.64 -1.03 14.81
C ARG A 76 4.71 0.35 15.41
N PHE A 77 3.61 1.07 15.35
CA PHE A 77 3.45 2.43 15.88
C PHE A 77 4.31 3.48 15.18
N HIS A 78 4.93 3.15 14.06
CA HIS A 78 5.68 4.17 13.32
C HIS A 78 4.72 5.14 12.62
N LYS A 79 5.00 6.43 12.67
CA LYS A 79 4.30 7.42 11.91
C LYS A 79 5.32 8.28 11.24
N ALA A 80 4.98 8.79 10.10
CA ALA A 80 5.83 9.74 9.42
C ALA A 80 5.89 10.98 10.26
N ASP A 81 7.10 11.58 10.31
CA ASP A 81 7.26 12.68 11.00
C ASP A 81 6.33 13.68 10.81
N ARG A 82 6.18 14.50 11.13
CA ARG A 82 5.38 15.54 10.98
C ARG A 82 4.07 15.24 10.71
N SER A 83 3.78 14.65 10.33
CA SER A 83 2.75 14.71 9.78
C SER A 83 1.69 14.50 10.33
N ARG A 84 1.48 13.98 10.75
CA ARG A 84 0.41 13.72 10.94
C ARG A 84 0.01 13.48 12.02
N SER A 85 0.46 13.83 12.56
CA SER A 85 0.31 13.63 13.67
C SER A 85 -0.90 13.50 14.23
N GLU A 86 -1.46 14.34 14.54
CA GLU A 86 -2.44 14.27 15.34
C GLU A 86 -3.60 13.69 14.95
N ASP A 87 -3.90 13.77 13.88
CA ASP A 87 -5.20 13.43 13.57
C ASP A 87 -5.30 12.17 12.96
N ARG A 88 -4.38 11.43 12.79
CA ARG A 88 -4.60 10.36 12.15
C ARG A 88 -5.05 9.35 12.97
N ASP A 89 -5.11 8.25 12.68
CA ASP A 89 -5.60 7.28 13.40
C ASP A 89 -4.78 7.00 14.37
N GLY A 90 -3.92 7.48 14.47
CA GLY A 90 -3.38 7.42 15.48
C GLY A 90 -2.32 6.62 15.94
N VAL A 91 -2.27 5.51 15.82
CA VAL A 91 -1.33 4.68 16.44
C VAL A 91 -0.33 4.06 15.51
N GLY A 92 -0.44 4.27 14.20
CA GLY A 92 0.56 3.75 13.29
C GLY A 92 0.53 2.26 13.14
N LEU A 93 -0.65 1.67 13.22
CA LEU A 93 -0.74 0.22 13.11
C LEU A 93 -1.12 -0.26 11.72
N GLY A 94 -1.65 0.60 10.86
CA GLY A 94 -2.18 0.16 9.57
C GLY A 94 -1.16 -0.57 8.71
N LEU A 95 0.01 -0.01 8.53
CA LEU A 95 1.03 -0.64 7.70
C LEU A 95 1.68 -1.83 8.41
N TYR A 96 1.79 -1.77 9.74
CA TYR A 96 2.27 -2.91 10.50
C TYR A 96 1.35 -4.11 10.31
N ILE A 97 0.04 -3.88 10.34
CA ILE A 97 -0.94 -4.95 10.12
C ILE A 97 -0.80 -5.53 8.73
N VAL A 98 -0.63 -4.67 7.71
CA VAL A 98 -0.43 -5.12 6.34
C VAL A 98 0.79 -6.04 6.26
N LYS A 99 1.90 -5.62 6.84
CA LYS A 99 3.12 -6.40 6.79
C LYS A 99 2.93 -7.75 7.50
N THR A 100 2.25 -7.73 8.64
CA THR A 100 2.00 -8.94 9.40
C THR A 100 1.15 -9.94 8.61
N ILE A 101 0.08 -9.45 7.97
CA ILE A 101 -0.78 -10.32 7.17
C ILE A 101 0.02 -10.94 6.03
N LEU A 102 0.78 -10.12 5.32
CA LEU A 102 1.53 -10.63 4.17
C LEU A 102 2.63 -11.59 4.59
N ASN A 103 3.29 -11.33 5.71
CA ASN A 103 4.28 -12.28 6.22
C ASN A 103 3.62 -13.61 6.56
N ASN A 104 2.43 -13.60 7.14
CA ASN A 104 1.73 -14.83 7.47
C ASN A 104 1.32 -15.60 6.21
N HIS A 105 1.14 -14.89 5.10
CA HIS A 105 0.84 -15.54 3.82
C HIS A 105 2.12 -15.89 3.04
N LYS A 106 3.30 -15.60 3.61
CA LYS A 106 4.59 -15.81 2.94
C LYS A 106 4.69 -15.00 1.66
N GLU A 107 4.14 -13.79 1.71
CA GLU A 107 4.20 -12.86 0.60
C GLU A 107 5.03 -11.65 1.01
N THR A 108 5.26 -10.75 0.07
CA THR A 108 6.12 -9.60 0.30
C THR A 108 5.38 -8.30 0.08
N ILE A 109 5.89 -7.25 0.68
CA ILE A 109 5.43 -5.90 0.38
C ILE A 109 6.65 -4.99 0.36
N THR A 110 6.67 -4.07 -0.59
CA THR A 110 7.74 -3.09 -0.72
C THR A 110 7.13 -1.70 -0.82
N ALA A 111 7.91 -0.70 -0.51
CA ALA A 111 7.49 0.69 -0.64
C ALA A 111 8.61 1.48 -1.28
N THR A 112 8.25 2.35 -2.21
CA THR A 112 9.18 3.32 -2.79
C THR A 112 8.58 4.70 -2.69
N SER A 113 9.41 5.71 -2.62
CA SER A 113 8.93 7.09 -2.58
C SER A 113 9.97 7.97 -3.25
N GLU A 114 9.62 8.53 -4.40
CA GLU A 114 10.54 9.35 -5.18
C GLU A 114 9.78 10.46 -5.86
N GLU A 115 10.28 11.66 -5.72
CA GLU A 115 9.70 12.82 -6.41
C GLU A 115 8.20 12.94 -6.18
N GLY A 116 7.79 12.70 -4.96
CA GLY A 116 6.39 12.84 -4.59
C GLY A 116 5.52 11.64 -4.85
N LEU A 117 6.02 10.62 -5.54
CA LEU A 117 5.22 9.43 -5.82
C LEU A 117 5.61 8.32 -4.86
N THR A 118 4.67 7.92 -4.02
CA THR A 118 4.87 6.82 -3.07
C THR A 118 4.06 5.63 -3.54
N THR A 119 4.70 4.48 -3.69
CA THR A 119 4.07 3.26 -4.19
C THR A 119 4.30 2.12 -3.23
N PHE A 120 3.21 1.43 -2.88
CA PHE A 120 3.28 0.18 -2.12
C PHE A 120 2.91 -0.94 -3.06
N THR A 121 3.74 -1.98 -3.11
CA THR A 121 3.47 -3.14 -3.98
C THR A 121 3.57 -4.41 -3.15
N PHE A 122 2.52 -5.23 -3.21
CA PHE A 122 2.57 -6.53 -2.55
C PHE A 122 2.27 -7.65 -3.54
N THR A 123 2.65 -8.86 -3.14
CA THR A 123 2.49 -10.02 -4.02
C THR A 123 1.46 -10.98 -3.46
N LEU A 124 0.81 -11.71 -4.35
CA LEU A 124 -0.04 -12.84 -4.00
C LEU A 124 0.24 -13.92 -5.03
N THR A 125 0.13 -15.17 -4.61
CA THR A 125 0.42 -16.29 -5.50
C THR A 125 -0.81 -16.62 -6.34
N ILE A 126 -0.62 -16.77 -7.63
CA ILE A 126 -1.71 -17.08 -8.55
C ILE A 126 -2.24 -18.49 -8.27
N ALA A 127 -3.52 -18.61 -8.20
CA ALA A 127 -4.17 -19.90 -7.95
C ALA A 127 -4.24 -20.75 -9.18
#